data_3dd530874bd3bb799659eb92a1ff4ffe
#
_entry.id   3dd530874bd3bb799659eb92a1ff4ffe
#
_cell.length_a   1.000
_cell.length_b   1.000
_cell.length_c   1.000
_cell.angle_alpha   90.00
_cell.angle_beta   90.00
_cell.angle_gamma   90.00
#
_symmetry.space_group_name_H-M   'P 1'
#
loop_
_entity.id
_entity.type
_entity.pdbx_description
1 polymer ?
#
loop_
_entity_poly.entity_id
_entity_poly.type
_entity_poly.pdbx_seq_one_letter_code
_entity_poly.pdbx_strand_id
1 'polypeptide(L)'
;MKTIQSQETTLTTNEALVLQQVYEDGGDEAAMLAAQMVMPRRTAMHVLADLRRKGLMAIDQAYGDAWVQLTKRGKRLVQRIWPEAQAIVC
;
A
#
# COMPACT_ATOMS: atom_id res chain seq x y z
N MET A 1 15.98 -11.32 6.76
CA MET A 1 14.99 -10.78 5.83
C MET A 1 15.31 -9.33 5.54
N LYS A 2 15.18 -8.94 4.30
CA LYS A 2 15.45 -7.55 3.93
C LYS A 2 14.22 -6.69 4.07
N THR A 3 14.41 -5.49 4.59
CA THR A 3 13.38 -4.46 4.57
C THR A 3 13.82 -3.37 3.60
N ILE A 4 12.84 -2.72 3.00
CA ILE A 4 13.10 -1.57 2.15
C ILE A 4 13.07 -0.35 3.05
N GLN A 5 14.17 0.38 3.05
CA GLN A 5 14.32 1.53 3.92
C GLN A 5 14.39 2.80 3.09
N SER A 6 13.66 3.80 3.52
CA SER A 6 13.88 5.16 3.11
C SER A 6 14.39 5.93 4.32
N GLN A 7 14.70 7.20 4.14
CA GLN A 7 15.13 8.02 5.26
C GLN A 7 14.07 8.15 6.33
N GLU A 8 12.82 7.92 5.97
CA GLU A 8 11.68 8.19 6.84
C GLU A 8 10.95 6.95 7.29
N THR A 9 11.04 5.87 6.52
CA THR A 9 10.16 4.75 6.72
C THR A 9 10.84 3.44 6.38
N THR A 10 10.65 2.44 7.24
CA THR A 10 11.09 1.09 6.98
C THR A 10 9.86 0.25 6.60
N LEU A 11 9.97 -0.46 5.48
CA LEU A 11 8.89 -1.28 4.97
C LEU A 11 9.29 -2.74 4.94
N THR A 12 8.35 -3.61 5.28
CA THR A 12 8.51 -5.04 5.01
C THR A 12 8.23 -5.29 3.53
N THR A 13 8.59 -6.48 3.05
CA THR A 13 8.31 -6.86 1.67
C THR A 13 6.81 -6.80 1.37
N ASN A 14 5.98 -7.33 2.26
CA ASN A 14 4.54 -7.31 2.06
C ASN A 14 4.01 -5.89 2.01
N GLU A 15 4.50 -5.02 2.89
CA GLU A 15 4.09 -3.62 2.88
C GLU A 15 4.45 -2.94 1.56
N ALA A 16 5.64 -3.21 1.07
CA ALA A 16 6.10 -2.61 -0.18
C ALA A 16 5.23 -3.08 -1.36
N LEU A 17 4.93 -4.37 -1.41
CA LEU A 17 4.13 -4.92 -2.49
C LEU A 17 2.70 -4.37 -2.47
N VAL A 18 2.10 -4.30 -1.30
CA VAL A 18 0.75 -3.76 -1.17
C VAL A 18 0.71 -2.30 -1.56
N LEU A 19 1.71 -1.54 -1.09
CA LEU A 19 1.80 -0.12 -1.39
C LEU A 19 1.88 0.12 -2.90
N GLN A 20 2.72 -0.67 -3.58
CA GLN A 20 2.88 -0.57 -5.02
C GLN A 20 1.59 -0.90 -5.75
N GLN A 21 0.92 -1.98 -5.33
CA GLN A 21 -0.31 -2.42 -5.98
C GLN A 21 -1.41 -1.35 -5.87
N VAL A 22 -1.59 -0.79 -4.68
CA VAL A 22 -2.60 0.24 -4.48
C VAL A 22 -2.25 1.50 -5.26
N TYR A 23 -0.96 1.81 -5.36
CA TYR A 23 -0.53 2.95 -6.16
C TYR A 23 -0.92 2.78 -7.63
N GLU A 24 -0.69 1.59 -8.18
CA GLU A 24 -1.00 1.31 -9.59
C GLU A 24 -2.49 1.33 -9.85
N ASP A 25 -3.28 0.86 -8.91
CA ASP A 25 -4.72 0.76 -9.06
C ASP A 25 -5.45 2.07 -8.76
N GLY A 26 -4.80 2.98 -8.05
CA GLY A 26 -5.42 4.23 -7.63
C GLY A 26 -6.33 4.09 -6.44
N GLY A 27 -6.51 2.88 -5.94
CA GLY A 27 -7.36 2.56 -4.81
C GLY A 27 -7.95 1.18 -5.01
N ASP A 28 -8.24 0.50 -3.91
CA ASP A 28 -8.75 -0.87 -3.96
C ASP A 28 -9.67 -1.14 -2.79
N GLU A 29 -10.59 -2.08 -2.98
CA GLU A 29 -11.28 -2.67 -1.85
C GLU A 29 -10.34 -3.65 -1.17
N ALA A 30 -10.33 -3.65 0.16
CA ALA A 30 -9.38 -4.47 0.92
C ALA A 30 -9.50 -5.95 0.58
N ALA A 31 -10.74 -6.45 0.43
CA ALA A 31 -10.96 -7.86 0.10
C ALA A 31 -10.42 -8.21 -1.29
N MET A 32 -10.64 -7.33 -2.25
CA MET A 32 -10.13 -7.53 -3.61
C MET A 32 -8.61 -7.48 -3.64
N LEU A 33 -8.06 -6.56 -2.89
CA LEU A 33 -6.60 -6.43 -2.80
C LEU A 33 -5.98 -7.71 -2.24
N ALA A 34 -6.56 -8.26 -1.17
CA ALA A 34 -6.05 -9.51 -0.59
C ALA A 34 -6.09 -10.64 -1.62
N ALA A 35 -7.15 -10.73 -2.40
CA ALA A 35 -7.28 -11.74 -3.43
C ALA A 35 -6.23 -11.55 -4.53
N GLN A 36 -6.02 -10.33 -4.98
CA GLN A 36 -5.02 -10.03 -6.01
C GLN A 36 -3.60 -10.34 -5.54
N MET A 37 -3.32 -10.07 -4.28
CA MET A 37 -1.99 -10.30 -3.72
C MET A 37 -1.76 -11.77 -3.36
N VAL A 38 -2.78 -12.61 -3.49
CA VAL A 38 -2.73 -14.02 -3.09
C VAL A 38 -2.25 -14.14 -1.64
N MET A 39 -2.90 -13.40 -0.77
CA MET A 39 -2.48 -13.23 0.60
C MET A 39 -3.67 -13.51 1.50
N PRO A 40 -3.49 -14.23 2.62
CA PRO A 40 -4.60 -14.45 3.54
C PRO A 40 -5.19 -13.10 3.98
N ARG A 41 -6.50 -13.07 4.11
CA ARG A 41 -7.19 -11.82 4.46
C ARG A 41 -6.62 -11.21 5.75
N ARG A 42 -6.35 -12.04 6.75
CA ARG A 42 -5.80 -11.56 8.00
C ARG A 42 -4.46 -10.88 7.80
N THR A 43 -3.60 -11.49 7.00
CA THR A 43 -2.29 -10.91 6.68
C THR A 43 -2.45 -9.57 5.98
N ALA A 44 -3.33 -9.52 5.00
CA ALA A 44 -3.58 -8.28 4.26
C ALA A 44 -4.07 -7.18 5.20
N MET A 45 -4.98 -7.51 6.11
CA MET A 45 -5.51 -6.51 7.03
C MET A 45 -4.43 -6.00 7.99
N HIS A 46 -3.53 -6.87 8.43
CA HIS A 46 -2.40 -6.44 9.28
C HIS A 46 -1.47 -5.50 8.52
N VAL A 47 -1.17 -5.83 7.27
CA VAL A 47 -0.31 -4.99 6.44
C VAL A 47 -0.94 -3.62 6.24
N LEU A 48 -2.23 -3.59 5.92
CA LEU A 48 -2.95 -2.33 5.73
C LEU A 48 -2.97 -1.49 7.00
N ALA A 49 -3.19 -2.13 8.16
CA ALA A 49 -3.18 -1.44 9.43
C ALA A 49 -1.82 -0.82 9.72
N ASP A 50 -0.75 -1.54 9.42
CA ASP A 50 0.60 -1.05 9.61
C ASP A 50 0.90 0.15 8.71
N LEU A 51 0.50 0.05 7.44
CA LEU A 51 0.70 1.16 6.50
C LEU A 51 -0.10 2.40 6.91
N ARG A 52 -1.30 2.18 7.45
CA ARG A 52 -2.11 3.27 7.95
C ARG A 52 -1.43 3.96 9.12
N ARG A 53 -0.88 3.18 10.06
CA ARG A 53 -0.18 3.75 11.20
C ARG A 53 1.04 4.57 10.79
N LYS A 54 1.69 4.16 9.71
CA LYS A 54 2.85 4.88 9.17
C LYS A 54 2.46 6.12 8.38
N GLY A 55 1.17 6.36 8.22
CA GLY A 55 0.69 7.53 7.49
C GLY A 55 0.80 7.40 5.98
N LEU A 56 0.92 6.17 5.46
CA LEU A 56 1.12 5.93 4.04
C LEU A 56 -0.17 5.50 3.34
N MET A 57 -1.17 5.06 4.10
CA MET A 57 -2.40 4.51 3.55
C MET A 57 -3.59 5.10 4.28
N ALA A 58 -4.63 5.44 3.53
CA ALA A 58 -5.90 5.86 4.09
C ALA A 58 -6.91 4.73 3.89
N ILE A 59 -7.67 4.42 4.91
CA ILE A 59 -8.67 3.36 4.86
C ILE A 59 -10.02 3.96 5.23
N ASP A 60 -10.96 3.83 4.32
CA ASP A 60 -12.31 4.33 4.50
C ASP A 60 -13.27 3.14 4.59
N GLN A 61 -13.93 2.98 5.72
CA GLN A 61 -14.85 1.89 5.95
C GLN A 61 -16.28 2.38 5.78
N ALA A 62 -16.72 2.41 4.55
CA ALA A 62 -18.09 2.79 4.23
C ALA A 62 -18.83 1.56 3.71
N TYR A 63 -20.10 1.43 4.09
CA TYR A 63 -20.98 0.39 3.55
C TYR A 63 -20.49 -1.02 3.79
N GLY A 64 -19.78 -1.24 4.89
CA GLY A 64 -19.31 -2.58 5.24
C GLY A 64 -18.04 -3.03 4.56
N ASP A 65 -17.56 -2.29 3.57
CA ASP A 65 -16.32 -2.58 2.88
C ASP A 65 -15.25 -1.56 3.25
N ALA A 66 -14.01 -1.98 3.15
CA ALA A 66 -12.89 -1.09 3.39
C ALA A 66 -12.28 -0.68 2.05
N TRP A 67 -12.30 0.60 1.77
CA TRP A 67 -11.65 1.18 0.59
C TRP A 67 -10.31 1.72 1.01
N VAL A 68 -9.25 1.31 0.32
CA VAL A 68 -7.90 1.72 0.65
C VAL A 68 -7.30 2.52 -0.51
N GLN A 69 -6.58 3.58 -0.16
CA GLN A 69 -5.85 4.36 -1.15
C GLN A 69 -4.65 5.01 -0.46
N LEU A 70 -3.67 5.41 -1.26
CA LEU A 70 -2.47 6.01 -0.70
C LEU A 70 -2.72 7.44 -0.27
N THR A 71 -2.07 7.83 0.82
CA THR A 71 -1.96 9.24 1.18
C THR A 71 -0.95 9.91 0.25
N LYS A 72 -0.88 11.23 0.31
CA LYS A 72 0.16 11.95 -0.44
C LYS A 72 1.55 11.46 -0.07
N ARG A 73 1.76 11.20 1.22
CA ARG A 73 3.04 10.69 1.70
C ARG A 73 3.33 9.30 1.13
N GLY A 74 2.31 8.44 1.08
CA GLY A 74 2.46 7.12 0.48
C GLY A 74 2.80 7.19 -0.99
N LYS A 75 2.14 8.07 -1.73
CA LYS A 75 2.43 8.25 -3.15
C LYS A 75 3.86 8.72 -3.38
N ARG A 76 4.31 9.67 -2.58
CA ARG A 76 5.69 10.17 -2.69
C ARG A 76 6.71 9.09 -2.39
N LEU A 77 6.40 8.23 -1.41
CA LEU A 77 7.30 7.15 -1.06
C LEU A 77 7.42 6.15 -2.21
N VAL A 78 6.28 5.77 -2.82
CA VAL A 78 6.30 4.86 -3.97
C VAL A 78 7.14 5.45 -5.10
N GLN A 79 6.95 6.72 -5.40
CA GLN A 79 7.69 7.39 -6.47
C GLN A 79 9.19 7.43 -6.19
N ARG A 80 9.56 7.49 -4.91
CA ARG A 80 10.97 7.50 -4.52
C ARG A 80 11.60 6.11 -4.61
N ILE A 81 10.86 5.09 -4.18
CA ILE A 81 11.36 3.71 -4.18
C ILE A 81 11.37 3.13 -5.59
N TRP A 82 10.33 3.44 -6.35
CA TRP A 82 10.17 2.92 -7.72
C TRP A 82 10.06 4.10 -8.69
N PRO A 83 11.18 4.66 -9.13
CA PRO A 83 11.13 5.77 -10.08
C PRO A 83 10.37 5.45 -11.36
N GLU A 84 10.29 4.18 -11.73
CA GLU A 84 9.52 3.76 -12.89
C GLU A 84 8.04 4.08 -12.77
N ALA A 85 7.53 4.17 -11.53
CA ALA A 85 6.12 4.49 -11.33
C ALA A 85 5.79 5.89 -11.84
N GLN A 86 6.73 6.82 -11.76
CA GLN A 86 6.53 8.15 -12.32
C GLN A 86 6.50 8.13 -13.84
N ALA A 87 7.33 7.29 -14.43
CA ALA A 87 7.40 7.20 -15.89
C ALA A 87 6.11 6.63 -16.47
N ILE A 88 5.42 5.78 -15.73
CA ILE A 88 4.18 5.17 -16.18
C ILE A 88 3.02 6.17 -16.20
N VAL A 89 3.10 7.19 -15.38
CA VAL A 89 2.01 8.15 -15.17
C VAL A 89 2.11 9.32 -16.14
N CYS A 90 2.57 9.14 -17.28
CA CYS A 90 2.69 10.23 -18.26
C CYS A 90 1.34 10.73 -18.73
#